data_cc6fc735c213b02be3c5042625a76a14
#
_entry.id   cc6fc735c213b02be3c5042625a76a14
#
_cell.length_a   1.000
_cell.length_b   1.000
_cell.length_c   1.000
_cell.angle_alpha   90.00
_cell.angle_beta   90.00
_cell.angle_gamma   90.00
#
_symmetry.space_group_name_H-M   'P 1'
#
loop_
_entity.id
_entity.type
_entity.pdbx_description
1 polymer ?
#
loop_
_entity_poly.entity_id
_entity_poly.type
_entity_poly.pdbx_seq_one_letter_code
_entity_poly.pdbx_strand_id
1 'polypeptide(L)'
;MTNSRILQLMLTKGIGDAAIKRVFDFLDEESYLLDDIFESPELFRKAGLKQDIIERLLSTQLKEQAQSMADELDRNNIRLITERETQYPQYLKCRLGKKCPPILFAKGNISLLNHAAVGFCGSRKASQKGISIAADCAKQLANNNIVVVSGYAAGTDLAAHRSALMNMGSTVFVLAEGILPATIKRDICKLINSENHVFVSQFLPNTTWNAGNAMKRNGVIIGLSQAMILVESGKMGGTFAAGEEALRTGCPLFVIDFSKPEVSAEANPYFIQSGGYPIRGKNGIPNLNKVFAVINDNSEKANTTPVESSAPKGGYEQIKFDL
;
A
#
# COMPACT_ATOMS: atom_id res chain seq x y z
N MET A 1 24.20 -3.71 1.24
CA MET A 1 24.17 -4.57 2.45
C MET A 1 22.82 -4.56 3.14
N THR A 2 22.22 -3.42 3.43
CA THR A 2 20.94 -3.34 4.17
C THR A 2 19.80 -4.14 3.52
N ASN A 3 19.59 -4.07 2.20
CA ASN A 3 18.52 -4.80 1.51
C ASN A 3 18.66 -6.32 1.65
N SER A 4 19.87 -6.88 1.54
CA SER A 4 20.09 -8.33 1.70
C SER A 4 19.80 -8.79 3.14
N ARG A 5 20.10 -7.98 4.17
CA ARG A 5 19.78 -8.27 5.57
C ARG A 5 18.27 -8.32 5.83
N ILE A 6 17.52 -7.36 5.25
CA ILE A 6 16.05 -7.33 5.34
C ILE A 6 15.45 -8.55 4.63
N LEU A 7 15.96 -8.87 3.43
CA LEU A 7 15.52 -10.07 2.70
C LEU A 7 15.84 -11.36 3.46
N GLN A 8 16.99 -11.41 4.16
CA GLN A 8 17.35 -12.53 5.00
C GLN A 8 16.35 -12.73 6.14
N LEU A 9 15.86 -11.66 6.78
CA LEU A 9 14.76 -11.73 7.75
C LEU A 9 13.47 -12.26 7.10
N MET A 10 13.07 -11.71 5.96
CA MET A 10 11.84 -12.10 5.26
C MET A 10 11.85 -13.56 4.76
N LEU A 11 13.01 -14.06 4.33
CA LEU A 11 13.18 -15.42 3.83
C LEU A 11 13.26 -16.47 4.95
N THR A 12 13.52 -16.05 6.19
CA THR A 12 13.67 -16.96 7.31
C THR A 12 12.33 -17.57 7.72
N LYS A 13 12.21 -18.89 7.59
CA LYS A 13 11.01 -19.62 8.04
C LYS A 13 10.80 -19.41 9.54
N GLY A 14 9.63 -18.88 9.90
CA GLY A 14 9.25 -18.56 11.28
C GLY A 14 9.38 -17.07 11.62
N ILE A 15 9.91 -16.25 10.72
CA ILE A 15 9.87 -14.79 10.81
C ILE A 15 8.74 -14.28 9.90
N GLY A 16 7.72 -13.68 10.49
CA GLY A 16 6.65 -12.99 9.78
C GLY A 16 6.65 -11.50 10.12
N ASP A 17 5.71 -10.75 9.53
CA ASP A 17 5.61 -9.28 9.68
C ASP A 17 5.72 -8.83 11.16
N ALA A 18 5.04 -9.51 12.08
CA ALA A 18 5.09 -9.16 13.51
C ALA A 18 6.47 -9.38 14.15
N ALA A 19 7.24 -10.37 13.69
CA ALA A 19 8.60 -10.59 14.19
C ALA A 19 9.58 -9.56 13.61
N ILE A 20 9.41 -9.20 12.34
CA ILE A 20 10.20 -8.13 11.71
C ILE A 20 9.98 -6.80 12.45
N LYS A 21 8.71 -6.47 12.75
CA LYS A 21 8.38 -5.25 13.51
C LYS A 21 9.04 -5.23 14.88
N ARG A 22 8.98 -6.34 15.64
CA ARG A 22 9.67 -6.40 16.93
C ARG A 22 11.18 -6.19 16.81
N VAL A 23 11.80 -6.71 15.74
CA VAL A 23 13.22 -6.43 15.46
C VAL A 23 13.43 -4.95 15.17
N PHE A 24 12.57 -4.33 14.36
CA PHE A 24 12.66 -2.89 14.07
C PHE A 24 12.42 -2.03 15.30
N ASP A 25 11.39 -2.33 16.11
CA ASP A 25 11.09 -1.65 17.36
C ASP A 25 12.31 -1.72 18.32
N PHE A 26 12.90 -2.90 18.49
CA PHE A 26 14.11 -3.10 19.30
C PHE A 26 15.30 -2.27 18.80
N LEU A 27 15.51 -2.22 17.47
CA LEU A 27 16.59 -1.41 16.88
C LEU A 27 16.37 0.09 17.13
N ASP A 28 15.11 0.56 17.09
CA ASP A 28 14.77 1.96 17.33
C ASP A 28 14.90 2.33 18.80
N GLU A 29 14.41 1.48 19.71
CA GLU A 29 14.49 1.67 21.18
C GLU A 29 15.93 1.71 21.70
N GLU A 30 16.78 0.83 21.20
CA GLU A 30 18.19 0.68 21.64
C GLU A 30 19.17 1.49 20.76
N SER A 31 18.69 2.19 19.74
CA SER A 31 19.51 2.98 18.79
C SER A 31 20.56 2.14 18.03
N TYR A 32 20.26 0.88 17.73
CA TYR A 32 21.09 0.02 16.92
C TYR A 32 20.81 0.16 15.42
N LEU A 33 21.85 -0.03 14.60
CA LEU A 33 21.69 -0.22 13.17
C LEU A 33 21.32 -1.67 12.85
N LEU A 34 20.73 -1.91 11.68
CA LEU A 34 20.38 -3.26 11.25
C LEU A 34 21.63 -4.16 11.12
N ASP A 35 22.76 -3.61 10.74
CA ASP A 35 23.99 -4.41 10.62
C ASP A 35 24.54 -4.86 11.99
N ASP A 36 24.37 -4.05 13.05
CA ASP A 36 24.83 -4.39 14.41
C ASP A 36 24.20 -5.69 14.93
N ILE A 37 22.88 -5.88 14.67
CA ILE A 37 22.17 -7.08 15.13
C ILE A 37 22.65 -8.35 14.39
N PHE A 38 23.15 -8.21 13.16
CA PHE A 38 23.73 -9.34 12.42
C PHE A 38 25.17 -9.65 12.83
N GLU A 39 25.90 -8.67 13.35
CA GLU A 39 27.25 -8.85 13.90
C GLU A 39 27.22 -9.44 15.32
N SER A 40 26.12 -9.18 16.06
CA SER A 40 25.94 -9.67 17.44
C SER A 40 24.64 -10.49 17.56
N PRO A 41 24.68 -11.80 17.28
CA PRO A 41 23.46 -12.64 17.24
C PRO A 41 22.63 -12.67 18.51
N GLU A 42 23.21 -12.36 19.66
CA GLU A 42 22.47 -12.22 20.94
C GLU A 42 21.43 -11.09 20.91
N LEU A 43 21.65 -10.05 20.09
CA LEU A 43 20.69 -8.98 19.94
C LEU A 43 19.36 -9.47 19.31
N PHE A 44 19.41 -10.47 18.43
CA PHE A 44 18.20 -11.13 17.94
C PHE A 44 17.40 -11.81 19.05
N ARG A 45 18.10 -12.40 20.03
CA ARG A 45 17.44 -12.99 21.21
C ARG A 45 16.78 -11.93 22.07
N LYS A 46 17.46 -10.80 22.28
CA LYS A 46 16.89 -9.63 22.98
C LYS A 46 15.68 -9.06 22.25
N ALA A 47 15.70 -9.02 20.91
CA ALA A 47 14.56 -8.66 20.07
C ALA A 47 13.45 -9.73 20.04
N GLY A 48 13.55 -10.81 20.83
CA GLY A 48 12.52 -11.83 21.00
C GLY A 48 12.49 -12.94 19.94
N LEU A 49 13.59 -13.17 19.21
CA LEU A 49 13.72 -14.33 18.32
C LEU A 49 14.22 -15.55 19.08
N LYS A 50 13.69 -16.73 18.72
CA LYS A 50 14.13 -18.01 19.29
C LYS A 50 15.46 -18.46 18.67
N GLN A 51 16.22 -19.24 19.43
CA GLN A 51 17.55 -19.71 19.03
C GLN A 51 17.54 -20.47 17.68
N ASP A 52 16.58 -21.38 17.50
CA ASP A 52 16.45 -22.15 16.26
C ASP A 52 16.10 -21.30 15.02
N ILE A 53 15.46 -20.15 15.22
CA ILE A 53 15.18 -19.15 14.18
C ILE A 53 16.46 -18.37 13.86
N ILE A 54 17.23 -17.97 14.88
CA ILE A 54 18.49 -17.24 14.73
C ILE A 54 19.51 -18.09 13.95
N GLU A 55 19.63 -19.37 14.27
CA GLU A 55 20.53 -20.30 13.56
C GLU A 55 20.16 -20.42 12.06
N ARG A 56 18.85 -20.52 11.76
CA ARG A 56 18.38 -20.51 10.36
C ARG A 56 18.66 -19.18 9.67
N LEU A 57 18.38 -18.07 10.35
CA LEU A 57 18.61 -16.72 9.85
C LEU A 57 20.07 -16.50 9.46
N LEU A 58 21.00 -16.97 10.26
CA LEU A 58 22.45 -16.76 10.07
C LEU A 58 23.11 -17.81 9.17
N SER A 59 22.36 -18.76 8.61
CA SER A 59 22.92 -19.77 7.72
C SER A 59 23.54 -19.15 6.46
N THR A 60 24.67 -19.69 6.01
CA THR A 60 25.37 -19.24 4.79
C THR A 60 24.46 -19.31 3.58
N GLN A 61 23.70 -20.40 3.42
CA GLN A 61 22.76 -20.59 2.32
C GLN A 61 21.72 -19.46 2.24
N LEU A 62 21.13 -19.07 3.39
CA LEU A 62 20.13 -18.02 3.42
C LEU A 62 20.72 -16.65 3.11
N LYS A 63 21.94 -16.40 3.59
CA LYS A 63 22.70 -15.17 3.28
C LYS A 63 22.96 -15.04 1.77
N GLU A 64 23.41 -16.11 1.13
CA GLU A 64 23.64 -16.14 -0.32
C GLU A 64 22.35 -15.95 -1.11
N GLN A 65 21.26 -16.62 -0.71
CA GLN A 65 19.94 -16.45 -1.30
C GLN A 65 19.43 -15.02 -1.18
N ALA A 66 19.56 -14.40 -0.01
CA ALA A 66 19.15 -13.03 0.24
C ALA A 66 19.97 -12.03 -0.59
N GLN A 67 21.29 -12.26 -0.71
CA GLN A 67 22.17 -11.43 -1.54
C GLN A 67 21.80 -11.53 -3.02
N SER A 68 21.61 -12.75 -3.54
CA SER A 68 21.20 -12.97 -4.94
C SER A 68 19.87 -12.27 -5.25
N MET A 69 18.92 -12.32 -4.30
CA MET A 69 17.63 -11.64 -4.45
C MET A 69 17.79 -10.11 -4.39
N ALA A 70 18.66 -9.57 -3.54
CA ALA A 70 18.96 -8.14 -3.49
C ALA A 70 19.55 -7.66 -4.82
N ASP A 71 20.50 -8.40 -5.37
CA ASP A 71 21.12 -8.10 -6.67
C ASP A 71 20.09 -8.14 -7.82
N GLU A 72 19.09 -9.04 -7.73
CA GLU A 72 18.00 -9.12 -8.70
C GLU A 72 17.06 -7.93 -8.60
N LEU A 73 16.75 -7.46 -7.39
CA LEU A 73 15.96 -6.24 -7.18
C LEU A 73 16.66 -5.03 -7.77
N ASP A 74 17.96 -4.86 -7.50
CA ASP A 74 18.75 -3.75 -8.00
C ASP A 74 18.82 -3.74 -9.53
N ARG A 75 19.07 -4.90 -10.16
CA ARG A 75 19.06 -5.04 -11.64
C ARG A 75 17.72 -4.68 -12.27
N ASN A 76 16.62 -4.86 -11.56
CA ASN A 76 15.26 -4.54 -12.02
C ASN A 76 14.78 -3.15 -11.59
N ASN A 77 15.63 -2.32 -10.97
CA ASN A 77 15.27 -1.01 -10.41
C ASN A 77 14.09 -1.11 -9.42
N ILE A 78 14.08 -2.12 -8.58
CA ILE A 78 13.07 -2.33 -7.54
C ILE A 78 13.63 -1.85 -6.21
N ARG A 79 12.93 -0.93 -5.57
CA ARG A 79 13.25 -0.42 -4.23
C ARG A 79 12.58 -1.28 -3.18
N LEU A 80 13.33 -1.65 -2.16
CA LEU A 80 12.83 -2.17 -0.90
C LEU A 80 12.68 -0.97 0.05
N ILE A 81 11.51 -0.78 0.64
CA ILE A 81 11.17 0.34 1.52
C ILE A 81 10.66 -0.24 2.83
N THR A 82 11.27 0.14 3.94
CA THR A 82 10.87 -0.29 5.29
C THR A 82 10.00 0.75 5.98
N GLU A 83 9.17 0.34 6.93
CA GLU A 83 8.33 1.26 7.72
C GLU A 83 9.13 2.25 8.59
N ARG A 84 10.46 2.07 8.68
CA ARG A 84 11.39 2.99 9.36
C ARG A 84 11.83 4.16 8.48
N GLU A 85 11.63 4.07 7.16
CA GLU A 85 12.05 5.09 6.22
C GLU A 85 11.00 6.20 6.07
N THR A 86 11.46 7.43 5.86
CA THR A 86 10.58 8.58 5.61
C THR A 86 9.78 8.47 4.31
N GLN A 87 10.28 7.68 3.35
CA GLN A 87 9.60 7.42 2.08
C GLN A 87 8.45 6.40 2.22
N TYR A 88 8.39 5.68 3.35
CA TYR A 88 7.30 4.73 3.60
C TYR A 88 5.96 5.48 3.70
N PRO A 89 4.86 4.96 3.10
CA PRO A 89 3.59 5.65 3.06
C PRO A 89 3.01 5.87 4.48
N GLN A 90 2.99 7.10 4.95
CA GLN A 90 2.52 7.43 6.30
C GLN A 90 1.03 7.13 6.48
N TYR A 91 0.23 7.36 5.42
CA TYR A 91 -1.19 7.06 5.44
C TYR A 91 -1.45 5.56 5.66
N LEU A 92 -0.68 4.70 5.00
CA LEU A 92 -0.72 3.25 5.17
C LEU A 92 -0.39 2.86 6.62
N LYS A 93 0.68 3.42 7.18
CA LYS A 93 1.11 3.17 8.56
C LYS A 93 0.05 3.57 9.57
N CYS A 94 -0.49 4.78 9.46
CA CYS A 94 -1.53 5.29 10.35
C CYS A 94 -2.83 4.47 10.27
N ARG A 95 -3.30 4.13 9.07
CA ARG A 95 -4.57 3.44 8.88
C ARG A 95 -4.53 1.97 9.31
N LEU A 96 -3.47 1.26 9.00
CA LEU A 96 -3.36 -0.16 9.30
C LEU A 96 -2.73 -0.45 10.67
N GLY A 97 -2.00 0.49 11.27
CA GLY A 97 -1.33 0.34 12.55
C GLY A 97 -0.49 -0.95 12.60
N LYS A 98 -0.76 -1.82 13.57
CA LYS A 98 -0.04 -3.10 13.73
C LYS A 98 -0.16 -4.05 12.54
N LYS A 99 -1.19 -3.90 11.69
CA LYS A 99 -1.40 -4.72 10.49
C LYS A 99 -0.68 -4.17 9.25
N CYS A 100 -0.03 -3.01 9.37
CA CYS A 100 0.77 -2.44 8.30
C CYS A 100 1.91 -3.39 7.93
N PRO A 101 2.18 -3.70 6.65
CA PRO A 101 3.33 -4.49 6.28
C PRO A 101 4.62 -3.72 6.62
N PRO A 102 5.61 -4.34 7.30
CA PRO A 102 6.84 -3.63 7.67
C PRO A 102 7.74 -3.30 6.47
N ILE A 103 7.50 -3.96 5.34
CA ILE A 103 8.33 -3.87 4.14
C ILE A 103 7.44 -3.81 2.90
N LEU A 104 7.79 -2.92 1.98
CA LEU A 104 7.21 -2.82 0.65
C LEU A 104 8.31 -2.91 -0.41
N PHE A 105 7.99 -3.55 -1.53
CA PHE A 105 8.78 -3.53 -2.75
C PHE A 105 8.09 -2.61 -3.75
N ALA A 106 8.83 -1.68 -4.35
CA ALA A 106 8.26 -0.68 -5.24
C ALA A 106 9.10 -0.51 -6.52
N LYS A 107 8.41 -0.35 -7.66
CA LYS A 107 9.02 -0.09 -8.97
C LYS A 107 8.28 1.04 -9.67
N GLY A 108 8.98 2.11 -10.03
CA GLY A 108 8.42 3.32 -10.62
C GLY A 108 8.55 4.53 -9.71
N ASN A 109 7.66 5.49 -9.82
CA ASN A 109 7.68 6.73 -9.04
C ASN A 109 7.15 6.51 -7.61
N ILE A 110 8.06 6.27 -6.67
CA ILE A 110 7.75 5.99 -5.26
C ILE A 110 7.04 7.17 -4.58
N SER A 111 7.29 8.41 -5.02
CA SER A 111 6.68 9.59 -4.39
C SER A 111 5.14 9.51 -4.43
N LEU A 112 4.56 8.83 -5.43
CA LEU A 112 3.12 8.64 -5.58
C LEU A 112 2.48 7.90 -4.38
N LEU A 113 3.24 7.14 -3.61
CA LEU A 113 2.74 6.43 -2.42
C LEU A 113 2.35 7.38 -1.28
N ASN A 114 2.81 8.63 -1.31
CA ASN A 114 2.51 9.66 -0.31
C ASN A 114 1.62 10.79 -0.86
N HIS A 115 1.14 10.70 -2.11
CA HIS A 115 0.20 11.67 -2.66
C HIS A 115 -1.24 11.42 -2.22
N ALA A 116 -2.09 12.44 -2.39
CA ALA A 116 -3.53 12.30 -2.22
C ALA A 116 -4.06 11.22 -3.17
N ALA A 117 -4.75 10.21 -2.64
CA ALA A 117 -5.11 9.03 -3.40
C ALA A 117 -6.51 8.50 -3.08
N VAL A 118 -7.16 7.93 -4.10
CA VAL A 118 -8.45 7.23 -3.97
C VAL A 118 -8.29 5.80 -4.48
N GLY A 119 -8.72 4.87 -3.62
CA GLY A 119 -8.71 3.46 -3.93
C GLY A 119 -9.95 3.01 -4.69
N PHE A 120 -9.77 2.03 -5.58
CA PHE A 120 -10.89 1.38 -6.27
C PHE A 120 -10.98 -0.08 -5.88
N CYS A 121 -12.21 -0.55 -5.70
CA CYS A 121 -12.53 -1.97 -5.67
C CYS A 121 -13.80 -2.24 -6.47
N GLY A 122 -13.85 -3.39 -7.13
CA GLY A 122 -15.00 -3.77 -7.93
C GLY A 122 -14.82 -5.14 -8.58
N SER A 123 -15.90 -5.61 -9.19
CA SER A 123 -15.96 -6.91 -9.84
C SER A 123 -14.92 -7.05 -10.95
N ARG A 124 -14.27 -8.22 -11.01
CA ARG A 124 -13.45 -8.61 -12.18
C ARG A 124 -14.30 -8.81 -13.44
N LYS A 125 -15.59 -9.09 -13.25
CA LYS A 125 -16.61 -9.23 -14.28
C LYS A 125 -17.64 -8.09 -14.15
N ALA A 126 -17.14 -6.85 -14.00
CA ALA A 126 -18.01 -5.68 -13.92
C ALA A 126 -18.82 -5.52 -15.20
N SER A 127 -20.04 -5.00 -15.07
CA SER A 127 -20.87 -4.65 -16.21
C SER A 127 -20.22 -3.56 -17.06
N GLN A 128 -20.62 -3.44 -18.32
CA GLN A 128 -20.12 -2.37 -19.19
C GLN A 128 -20.40 -0.98 -18.58
N LYS A 129 -21.52 -0.84 -17.89
CA LYS A 129 -21.89 0.37 -17.16
C LYS A 129 -20.95 0.61 -15.96
N GLY A 130 -20.64 -0.42 -15.18
CA GLY A 130 -19.70 -0.34 -14.07
C GLY A 130 -18.30 0.05 -14.54
N ILE A 131 -17.82 -0.55 -15.64
CA ILE A 131 -16.53 -0.21 -16.27
C ILE A 131 -16.50 1.26 -16.70
N SER A 132 -17.57 1.76 -17.37
CA SER A 132 -17.66 3.16 -17.78
C SER A 132 -17.66 4.11 -16.57
N ILE A 133 -18.43 3.80 -15.53
CA ILE A 133 -18.45 4.62 -14.31
C ILE A 133 -17.10 4.62 -13.60
N ALA A 134 -16.42 3.48 -13.50
CA ALA A 134 -15.08 3.41 -12.93
C ALA A 134 -14.09 4.30 -13.70
N ALA A 135 -14.17 4.25 -15.04
CA ALA A 135 -13.34 5.07 -15.92
C ALA A 135 -13.63 6.57 -15.74
N ASP A 136 -14.91 6.97 -15.67
CA ASP A 136 -15.30 8.37 -15.46
C ASP A 136 -14.89 8.89 -14.07
N CYS A 137 -15.01 8.07 -13.01
CA CYS A 137 -14.51 8.42 -11.69
C CYS A 137 -12.98 8.64 -11.74
N ALA A 138 -12.23 7.72 -12.31
CA ALA A 138 -10.78 7.81 -12.42
C ALA A 138 -10.31 9.01 -13.25
N LYS A 139 -11.03 9.35 -14.34
CA LYS A 139 -10.80 10.56 -15.13
C LYS A 139 -10.97 11.82 -14.29
N GLN A 140 -12.04 11.92 -13.51
CA GLN A 140 -12.27 13.07 -12.65
C GLN A 140 -11.19 13.23 -11.58
N LEU A 141 -10.72 12.11 -10.99
CA LEU A 141 -9.62 12.11 -10.03
C LEU A 141 -8.32 12.57 -10.69
N ALA A 142 -7.98 12.03 -11.86
CA ALA A 142 -6.80 12.43 -12.63
C ALA A 142 -6.78 13.94 -12.93
N ASN A 143 -7.90 14.50 -13.37
CA ASN A 143 -8.05 15.93 -13.63
C ASN A 143 -7.90 16.82 -12.38
N ASN A 144 -7.96 16.23 -11.18
CA ASN A 144 -7.75 16.91 -9.90
C ASN A 144 -6.41 16.49 -9.24
N ASN A 145 -5.48 15.90 -9.98
CA ASN A 145 -4.18 15.44 -9.50
C ASN A 145 -4.26 14.44 -8.33
N ILE A 146 -5.34 13.65 -8.27
CA ILE A 146 -5.54 12.61 -7.26
C ILE A 146 -5.13 11.27 -7.84
N VAL A 147 -4.26 10.56 -7.13
CA VAL A 147 -3.72 9.27 -7.55
C VAL A 147 -4.78 8.17 -7.45
N VAL A 148 -4.88 7.34 -8.48
CA VAL A 148 -5.75 6.15 -8.47
C VAL A 148 -4.97 4.97 -7.89
N VAL A 149 -5.52 4.31 -6.88
CA VAL A 149 -4.92 3.11 -6.25
C VAL A 149 -5.82 1.91 -6.48
N SER A 150 -5.33 0.83 -7.05
CA SER A 150 -6.12 -0.40 -7.18
C SER A 150 -5.25 -1.65 -7.37
N GLY A 151 -5.91 -2.79 -7.55
CA GLY A 151 -5.30 -4.11 -7.45
C GLY A 151 -4.77 -4.73 -8.73
N TYR A 152 -4.82 -4.03 -9.84
CA TYR A 152 -4.36 -4.51 -11.15
C TYR A 152 -5.11 -5.77 -11.67
N ALA A 153 -6.31 -6.05 -11.14
CA ALA A 153 -7.16 -7.12 -11.66
C ALA A 153 -7.88 -6.71 -12.97
N ALA A 154 -8.51 -7.66 -13.66
CA ALA A 154 -9.40 -7.35 -14.77
C ALA A 154 -10.66 -6.60 -14.27
N GLY A 155 -11.41 -6.01 -15.18
CA GLY A 155 -12.65 -5.30 -14.88
C GLY A 155 -12.41 -3.92 -14.27
N THR A 156 -12.99 -3.65 -13.12
CA THR A 156 -12.99 -2.33 -12.46
C THR A 156 -11.58 -1.76 -12.28
N ASP A 157 -10.63 -2.55 -11.73
CA ASP A 157 -9.28 -2.08 -11.44
C ASP A 157 -8.57 -1.60 -12.71
N LEU A 158 -8.59 -2.43 -13.75
CA LEU A 158 -7.94 -2.08 -15.02
C LEU A 158 -8.59 -0.87 -15.70
N ALA A 159 -9.93 -0.74 -15.63
CA ALA A 159 -10.63 0.42 -16.16
C ALA A 159 -10.23 1.72 -15.46
N ALA A 160 -10.14 1.69 -14.13
CA ALA A 160 -9.71 2.84 -13.34
C ALA A 160 -8.26 3.25 -13.65
N HIS A 161 -7.31 2.30 -13.61
CA HIS A 161 -5.90 2.57 -13.94
C HIS A 161 -5.74 3.15 -15.34
N ARG A 162 -6.36 2.51 -16.33
CA ARG A 162 -6.27 2.94 -17.73
C ARG A 162 -6.83 4.34 -17.93
N SER A 163 -7.99 4.63 -17.34
CA SER A 163 -8.61 5.95 -17.47
C SER A 163 -7.78 7.04 -16.79
N ALA A 164 -7.23 6.80 -15.60
CA ALA A 164 -6.32 7.74 -14.94
C ALA A 164 -5.14 8.09 -15.86
N LEU A 165 -4.44 7.08 -16.37
CA LEU A 165 -3.27 7.26 -17.24
C LEU A 165 -3.61 7.94 -18.58
N MET A 166 -4.74 7.59 -19.20
CA MET A 166 -5.20 8.23 -20.45
C MET A 166 -5.57 9.72 -20.27
N ASN A 167 -5.86 10.14 -19.05
CA ASN A 167 -6.16 11.54 -18.73
C ASN A 167 -4.99 12.21 -17.98
N MET A 168 -3.75 11.80 -18.26
CA MET A 168 -2.50 12.35 -17.72
C MET A 168 -2.39 12.32 -16.19
N GLY A 169 -3.19 11.48 -15.52
CA GLY A 169 -3.10 11.24 -14.09
C GLY A 169 -2.09 10.18 -13.73
N SER A 170 -1.99 9.90 -12.44
CA SER A 170 -1.04 8.95 -11.88
C SER A 170 -1.76 7.78 -11.19
N THR A 171 -1.07 6.64 -11.08
CA THR A 171 -1.66 5.45 -10.49
C THR A 171 -0.67 4.58 -9.72
N VAL A 172 -1.18 3.91 -8.68
CA VAL A 172 -0.48 2.91 -7.87
C VAL A 172 -1.10 1.54 -8.14
N PHE A 173 -0.30 0.63 -8.68
CA PHE A 173 -0.67 -0.76 -8.89
C PHE A 173 -0.25 -1.59 -7.68
N VAL A 174 -1.21 -2.02 -6.85
CA VAL A 174 -0.92 -2.86 -5.68
C VAL A 174 -1.04 -4.33 -6.08
N LEU A 175 0.07 -5.05 -6.04
CA LEU A 175 0.16 -6.42 -6.53
C LEU A 175 -0.28 -7.45 -5.46
N ALA A 176 -0.91 -8.54 -5.89
CA ALA A 176 -1.25 -9.70 -5.06
C ALA A 176 -0.21 -10.82 -5.14
N GLU A 177 0.92 -10.52 -5.73
CA GLU A 177 2.08 -11.39 -5.95
C GLU A 177 3.36 -10.61 -5.66
N GLY A 178 4.51 -11.27 -5.72
CA GLY A 178 5.81 -10.62 -5.68
C GLY A 178 5.99 -9.69 -6.87
N ILE A 179 6.90 -8.76 -6.75
CA ILE A 179 7.08 -7.71 -7.76
C ILE A 179 7.85 -8.19 -8.98
N LEU A 180 8.66 -9.26 -8.87
CA LEU A 180 9.46 -9.80 -9.97
C LEU A 180 8.63 -10.54 -11.04
N PRO A 181 7.66 -11.41 -10.70
CA PRO A 181 6.83 -12.08 -11.69
C PRO A 181 5.77 -11.17 -12.33
N ALA A 182 5.58 -9.97 -11.79
CA ALA A 182 4.56 -9.05 -12.28
C ALA A 182 4.84 -8.59 -13.71
N THR A 183 3.88 -8.82 -14.60
CA THR A 183 3.96 -8.41 -16.00
C THR A 183 3.13 -7.16 -16.27
N ILE A 184 3.68 -6.25 -17.08
CA ILE A 184 2.93 -5.06 -17.50
C ILE A 184 2.00 -5.44 -18.65
N LYS A 185 0.69 -5.30 -18.42
CA LYS A 185 -0.32 -5.57 -19.47
C LYS A 185 -0.13 -4.64 -20.66
N ARG A 186 -0.33 -5.18 -21.86
CA ARG A 186 -0.11 -4.44 -23.12
C ARG A 186 -0.84 -3.09 -23.15
N ASP A 187 -2.05 -3.04 -22.63
CA ASP A 187 -2.88 -1.82 -22.61
C ASP A 187 -2.33 -0.74 -21.68
N ILE A 188 -1.57 -1.12 -20.67
CA ILE A 188 -0.96 -0.22 -19.68
C ILE A 188 0.43 0.20 -20.15
N CYS A 189 1.21 -0.70 -20.74
CA CYS A 189 2.60 -0.47 -21.14
C CYS A 189 2.80 0.80 -22.00
N LYS A 190 1.81 1.14 -22.84
CA LYS A 190 1.85 2.32 -23.70
C LYS A 190 1.47 3.63 -23.02
N LEU A 191 0.91 3.56 -21.82
CA LEU A 191 0.37 4.70 -21.06
C LEU A 191 1.27 5.12 -19.89
N ILE A 192 2.15 4.24 -19.45
CA ILE A 192 3.04 4.51 -18.33
C ILE A 192 4.34 5.18 -18.78
N ASN A 193 4.87 6.03 -17.91
CA ASN A 193 6.19 6.66 -18.03
C ASN A 193 6.88 6.67 -16.65
N SER A 194 8.05 7.32 -16.54
CA SER A 194 8.81 7.38 -15.29
C SER A 194 8.09 8.05 -14.11
N GLU A 195 7.10 8.93 -14.39
CA GLU A 195 6.50 9.81 -13.40
C GLU A 195 5.11 9.39 -12.95
N ASN A 196 4.33 8.73 -13.82
CA ASN A 196 2.88 8.58 -13.65
C ASN A 196 2.45 7.25 -13.00
N HIS A 197 3.39 6.39 -12.59
CA HIS A 197 3.01 5.11 -12.01
C HIS A 197 4.02 4.56 -11.00
N VAL A 198 3.53 3.70 -10.12
CA VAL A 198 4.33 2.81 -9.29
C VAL A 198 3.64 1.46 -9.10
N PHE A 199 4.39 0.39 -9.23
CA PHE A 199 3.98 -0.96 -8.80
C PHE A 199 4.47 -1.17 -7.38
N VAL A 200 3.61 -1.70 -6.50
CA VAL A 200 3.96 -1.98 -5.11
C VAL A 200 3.49 -3.37 -4.68
N SER A 201 4.32 -4.07 -3.94
CA SER A 201 4.01 -5.38 -3.34
C SER A 201 4.51 -5.45 -1.90
N GLN A 202 3.76 -6.14 -1.03
CA GLN A 202 4.15 -6.47 0.34
C GLN A 202 4.69 -7.91 0.48
N PHE A 203 4.75 -8.65 -0.61
CA PHE A 203 5.13 -10.06 -0.63
C PHE A 203 6.60 -10.22 -1.05
N LEU A 204 7.22 -11.33 -0.64
CA LEU A 204 8.55 -11.68 -1.14
C LEU A 204 8.62 -11.57 -2.66
N PRO A 205 9.72 -11.05 -3.23
CA PRO A 205 9.81 -10.65 -4.64
C PRO A 205 9.38 -11.71 -5.65
N ASN A 206 9.63 -13.00 -5.38
CA ASN A 206 9.30 -14.13 -6.25
C ASN A 206 7.96 -14.83 -5.91
N THR A 207 7.16 -14.25 -5.01
CA THR A 207 5.87 -14.86 -4.62
C THR A 207 4.91 -14.92 -5.80
N THR A 208 4.33 -16.09 -6.05
CA THR A 208 3.29 -16.26 -7.06
C THR A 208 1.92 -15.81 -6.53
N TRP A 209 1.04 -15.44 -7.45
CA TRP A 209 -0.32 -15.04 -7.13
C TRP A 209 -1.11 -16.17 -6.43
N ASN A 210 -1.87 -15.83 -5.40
CA ASN A 210 -2.91 -16.67 -4.83
C ASN A 210 -4.06 -15.83 -4.24
N ALA A 211 -5.20 -16.47 -3.98
CA ALA A 211 -6.39 -15.78 -3.48
C ALA A 211 -6.19 -15.16 -2.08
N GLY A 212 -5.42 -15.82 -1.20
CA GLY A 212 -5.10 -15.31 0.13
C GLY A 212 -4.28 -14.01 0.06
N ASN A 213 -3.28 -13.98 -0.83
CA ASN A 213 -2.48 -12.77 -1.07
C ASN A 213 -3.35 -11.64 -1.65
N ALA A 214 -4.29 -11.96 -2.54
CA ALA A 214 -5.22 -10.96 -3.08
C ALA A 214 -6.10 -10.34 -1.99
N MET A 215 -6.54 -11.12 -1.02
CA MET A 215 -7.28 -10.63 0.15
C MET A 215 -6.39 -9.78 1.07
N LYS A 216 -5.19 -10.27 1.43
CA LYS A 216 -4.24 -9.54 2.27
C LYS A 216 -3.84 -8.21 1.63
N ARG A 217 -3.64 -8.16 0.31
CA ARG A 217 -3.28 -6.99 -0.46
C ARG A 217 -4.33 -5.86 -0.40
N ASN A 218 -5.62 -6.19 -0.26
CA ASN A 218 -6.67 -5.18 -0.16
C ASN A 218 -6.43 -4.21 1.00
N GLY A 219 -5.85 -4.67 2.11
CA GLY A 219 -5.42 -3.81 3.20
C GLY A 219 -4.46 -2.70 2.76
N VAL A 220 -3.51 -3.02 1.87
CA VAL A 220 -2.56 -2.02 1.33
C VAL A 220 -3.27 -1.01 0.43
N ILE A 221 -4.23 -1.44 -0.42
CA ILE A 221 -5.04 -0.50 -1.22
C ILE A 221 -5.76 0.48 -0.31
N ILE A 222 -6.48 -0.03 0.70
CA ILE A 222 -7.25 0.79 1.65
C ILE A 222 -6.31 1.70 2.44
N GLY A 223 -5.16 1.19 2.87
CA GLY A 223 -4.18 1.93 3.64
C GLY A 223 -3.50 3.06 2.86
N LEU A 224 -3.29 2.92 1.57
CA LEU A 224 -2.74 3.96 0.70
C LEU A 224 -3.78 5.01 0.29
N SER A 225 -5.08 4.78 0.57
CA SER A 225 -6.17 5.59 0.02
C SER A 225 -6.82 6.46 1.10
N GLN A 226 -7.10 7.71 0.79
CA GLN A 226 -7.86 8.62 1.66
C GLN A 226 -9.36 8.28 1.65
N ALA A 227 -9.84 7.73 0.55
CA ALA A 227 -11.19 7.20 0.38
C ALA A 227 -11.17 6.01 -0.59
N MET A 228 -12.19 5.15 -0.51
CA MET A 228 -12.38 4.03 -1.43
C MET A 228 -13.64 4.25 -2.28
N ILE A 229 -13.58 3.90 -3.57
CA ILE A 229 -14.74 3.80 -4.47
C ILE A 229 -15.02 2.33 -4.75
N LEU A 230 -16.18 1.85 -4.29
CA LEU A 230 -16.73 0.54 -4.61
C LEU A 230 -17.66 0.66 -5.79
N VAL A 231 -17.29 0.05 -6.92
CA VAL A 231 -18.06 0.17 -8.16
C VAL A 231 -19.17 -0.88 -8.21
N GLU A 232 -18.83 -2.15 -8.24
CA GLU A 232 -19.77 -3.25 -8.24
C GLU A 232 -19.30 -4.37 -7.31
N SER A 233 -20.15 -4.77 -6.38
CA SER A 233 -19.90 -5.90 -5.48
C SER A 233 -21.06 -6.90 -5.49
N GLY A 234 -20.74 -8.16 -5.71
CA GLY A 234 -21.63 -9.26 -5.34
C GLY A 234 -21.61 -9.48 -3.83
N LYS A 235 -22.48 -10.37 -3.33
CA LYS A 235 -22.66 -10.65 -1.88
C LYS A 235 -21.49 -11.34 -1.21
N MET A 236 -20.50 -11.78 -1.94
CA MET A 236 -19.28 -12.42 -1.44
C MET A 236 -18.10 -12.24 -2.39
N GLY A 237 -16.90 -12.63 -1.94
CA GLY A 237 -15.66 -12.54 -2.70
C GLY A 237 -14.81 -11.34 -2.36
N GLY A 238 -13.76 -11.13 -3.16
CA GLY A 238 -12.70 -10.16 -2.85
C GLY A 238 -13.16 -8.72 -2.78
N THR A 239 -14.15 -8.32 -3.61
CA THR A 239 -14.70 -6.95 -3.59
C THR A 239 -15.56 -6.72 -2.36
N PHE A 240 -16.41 -7.70 -1.99
CA PHE A 240 -17.21 -7.63 -0.77
C PHE A 240 -16.31 -7.49 0.47
N ALA A 241 -15.29 -8.34 0.58
CA ALA A 241 -14.33 -8.27 1.67
C ALA A 241 -13.55 -6.94 1.71
N ALA A 242 -13.23 -6.34 0.56
CA ALA A 242 -12.59 -5.02 0.50
C ALA A 242 -13.52 -3.91 1.01
N GLY A 243 -14.81 -3.95 0.66
CA GLY A 243 -15.81 -3.02 1.17
C GLY A 243 -15.97 -3.12 2.69
N GLU A 244 -16.11 -4.33 3.23
CA GLU A 244 -16.17 -4.61 4.67
C GLU A 244 -14.91 -4.10 5.40
N GLU A 245 -13.73 -4.37 4.85
CA GLU A 245 -12.47 -3.92 5.43
C GLU A 245 -12.34 -2.39 5.42
N ALA A 246 -12.81 -1.72 4.36
CA ALA A 246 -12.82 -0.27 4.28
C ALA A 246 -13.71 0.34 5.39
N LEU A 247 -14.94 -0.17 5.57
CA LEU A 247 -15.83 0.26 6.65
C LEU A 247 -15.20 0.00 8.03
N ARG A 248 -14.66 -1.20 8.25
CA ARG A 248 -14.06 -1.61 9.52
C ARG A 248 -12.83 -0.77 9.91
N THR A 249 -12.05 -0.31 8.93
CA THR A 249 -10.84 0.51 9.16
C THR A 249 -11.13 2.01 9.20
N GLY A 250 -12.41 2.41 9.09
CA GLY A 250 -12.80 3.81 9.05
C GLY A 250 -12.34 4.53 7.77
N CYS A 251 -12.03 3.78 6.69
CA CYS A 251 -11.77 4.39 5.40
C CYS A 251 -13.10 4.83 4.77
N PRO A 252 -13.28 6.12 4.43
CA PRO A 252 -14.51 6.57 3.77
C PRO A 252 -14.79 5.74 2.52
N LEU A 253 -15.91 5.00 2.52
CA LEU A 253 -16.30 4.13 1.42
C LEU A 253 -17.39 4.81 0.60
N PHE A 254 -17.11 5.11 -0.63
CA PHE A 254 -18.06 5.64 -1.62
C PHE A 254 -18.53 4.51 -2.51
N VAL A 255 -19.85 4.37 -2.67
CA VAL A 255 -20.47 3.22 -3.35
C VAL A 255 -21.32 3.72 -4.51
N ILE A 256 -21.12 3.14 -5.70
CA ILE A 256 -21.97 3.49 -6.85
C ILE A 256 -23.42 3.04 -6.58
N ASP A 257 -24.33 4.02 -6.59
CA ASP A 257 -25.75 3.82 -6.35
C ASP A 257 -26.49 3.62 -7.68
N PHE A 258 -26.62 2.36 -8.08
CA PHE A 258 -27.35 2.00 -9.32
C PHE A 258 -28.85 2.01 -9.08
N SER A 259 -29.60 2.68 -9.94
CA SER A 259 -31.08 2.64 -9.92
C SER A 259 -31.67 1.25 -10.15
N LYS A 260 -30.93 0.43 -10.92
CA LYS A 260 -31.23 -1.00 -11.16
C LYS A 260 -29.88 -1.73 -11.12
N PRO A 261 -29.47 -2.27 -9.95
CA PRO A 261 -28.21 -2.99 -9.85
C PRO A 261 -28.29 -4.32 -10.58
N GLU A 262 -27.26 -4.64 -11.34
CA GLU A 262 -27.03 -5.99 -11.87
C GLU A 262 -26.54 -6.93 -10.77
N VAL A 263 -26.46 -8.24 -11.05
CA VAL A 263 -26.00 -9.26 -10.12
C VAL A 263 -24.58 -8.94 -9.59
N SER A 264 -23.73 -8.36 -10.43
CA SER A 264 -22.37 -7.93 -10.03
C SER A 264 -22.34 -6.77 -9.03
N ALA A 265 -23.47 -6.06 -8.85
CA ALA A 265 -23.64 -4.91 -7.95
C ALA A 265 -24.70 -5.14 -6.87
N GLU A 266 -25.16 -6.39 -6.68
CA GLU A 266 -26.27 -6.72 -5.77
C GLU A 266 -26.01 -6.36 -4.30
N ALA A 267 -24.73 -6.26 -3.89
CA ALA A 267 -24.35 -5.86 -2.54
C ALA A 267 -24.12 -4.35 -2.38
N ASN A 268 -24.17 -3.55 -3.44
CA ASN A 268 -23.98 -2.09 -3.31
C ASN A 268 -24.96 -1.44 -2.33
N PRO A 269 -26.29 -1.77 -2.36
CA PRO A 269 -27.24 -1.23 -1.39
C PRO A 269 -26.89 -1.58 0.07
N TYR A 270 -26.38 -2.78 0.32
CA TYR A 270 -25.90 -3.19 1.65
C TYR A 270 -24.79 -2.26 2.15
N PHE A 271 -23.78 -1.98 1.34
CA PHE A 271 -22.69 -1.09 1.73
C PHE A 271 -23.14 0.35 2.00
N ILE A 272 -24.12 0.85 1.23
CA ILE A 272 -24.72 2.17 1.46
C ILE A 272 -25.45 2.18 2.81
N GLN A 273 -26.24 1.15 3.13
CA GLN A 273 -26.94 1.02 4.40
C GLN A 273 -25.99 0.82 5.59
N SER A 274 -24.81 0.22 5.36
CA SER A 274 -23.78 -0.03 6.38
C SER A 274 -22.86 1.18 6.62
N GLY A 275 -23.16 2.37 6.08
CA GLY A 275 -22.41 3.60 6.31
C GLY A 275 -21.56 4.08 5.13
N GLY A 276 -21.62 3.40 3.99
CA GLY A 276 -21.03 3.89 2.74
C GLY A 276 -21.78 5.08 2.16
N TYR A 277 -21.06 6.00 1.54
CA TYR A 277 -21.62 7.19 0.91
C TYR A 277 -22.04 6.87 -0.53
N PRO A 278 -23.32 7.11 -0.92
CA PRO A 278 -23.74 6.83 -2.29
C PRO A 278 -23.11 7.81 -3.28
N ILE A 279 -22.53 7.31 -4.36
CA ILE A 279 -22.20 8.07 -5.57
C ILE A 279 -23.36 7.93 -6.54
N ARG A 280 -24.02 9.05 -6.81
CA ARG A 280 -25.06 9.18 -7.82
C ARG A 280 -24.54 10.02 -8.98
N GLY A 281 -25.14 9.89 -10.13
CA GLY A 281 -24.76 10.64 -11.31
C GLY A 281 -25.96 11.24 -12.06
N LYS A 282 -25.66 12.16 -12.97
CA LYS A 282 -26.62 12.69 -13.94
C LYS A 282 -26.05 12.44 -15.34
N ASN A 283 -26.91 11.94 -16.25
CA ASN A 283 -26.51 11.61 -17.63
C ASN A 283 -25.33 10.63 -17.71
N GLY A 284 -25.24 9.68 -16.79
CA GLY A 284 -24.17 8.68 -16.74
C GLY A 284 -22.87 9.17 -16.09
N ILE A 285 -22.72 10.44 -15.78
CA ILE A 285 -21.52 11.02 -15.16
C ILE A 285 -21.65 10.97 -13.64
N PRO A 286 -20.75 10.28 -12.92
CA PRO A 286 -20.77 10.22 -11.45
C PRO A 286 -20.40 11.56 -10.82
N ASN A 287 -21.06 11.91 -9.71
CA ASN A 287 -20.76 13.12 -8.94
C ASN A 287 -19.77 12.78 -7.81
N LEU A 288 -18.55 13.29 -7.88
CA LEU A 288 -17.48 13.06 -6.91
C LEU A 288 -17.27 14.21 -5.92
N ASN A 289 -18.15 15.22 -5.84
CA ASN A 289 -17.96 16.38 -4.96
C ASN A 289 -17.69 15.99 -3.50
N LYS A 290 -18.41 14.97 -2.98
CA LYS A 290 -18.18 14.47 -1.61
C LYS A 290 -16.84 13.76 -1.46
N VAL A 291 -16.38 13.06 -2.50
CA VAL A 291 -15.03 12.43 -2.50
C VAL A 291 -13.97 13.52 -2.41
N PHE A 292 -14.06 14.56 -3.22
CA PHE A 292 -13.14 15.69 -3.19
C PHE A 292 -13.14 16.43 -1.85
N ALA A 293 -14.33 16.64 -1.25
CA ALA A 293 -14.44 17.24 0.08
C ALA A 293 -13.65 16.44 1.14
N VAL A 294 -13.83 15.11 1.18
CA VAL A 294 -13.09 14.24 2.13
C VAL A 294 -11.58 14.30 1.92
N ILE A 295 -11.12 14.39 0.67
CA ILE A 295 -9.68 14.46 0.37
C ILE A 295 -9.11 15.81 0.84
N ASN A 296 -9.82 16.91 0.58
CA ASN A 296 -9.39 18.24 1.00
C ASN A 296 -9.35 18.39 2.53
N ASP A 297 -10.37 17.92 3.24
CA ASP A 297 -10.40 17.91 4.72
C ASP A 297 -9.23 17.12 5.32
N ASN A 298 -8.87 15.99 4.71
CA ASN A 298 -7.73 15.19 5.17
C ASN A 298 -6.39 15.88 4.89
N SER A 299 -6.28 16.61 3.79
CA SER A 299 -5.06 17.37 3.45
C SER A 299 -4.85 18.54 4.40
N GLU A 300 -5.91 19.24 4.82
CA GLU A 300 -5.83 20.31 5.81
C GLU A 300 -5.43 19.78 7.19
N LYS A 301 -5.98 18.64 7.63
CA LYS A 301 -5.62 18.01 8.90
C LYS A 301 -4.16 17.54 8.92
N ALA A 302 -3.65 17.01 7.82
CA ALA A 302 -2.24 16.61 7.71
C ALA A 302 -1.28 17.81 7.82
N ASN A 303 -1.67 18.97 7.32
CA ASN A 303 -0.88 20.22 7.39
C ASN A 303 -0.97 20.92 8.76
N THR A 304 -1.98 20.61 9.58
CA THR A 304 -2.20 21.24 10.89
C THR A 304 -1.69 20.43 12.07
N THR A 305 -1.26 19.18 11.86
CA THR A 305 -0.63 18.38 12.91
C THR A 305 0.86 18.76 12.98
N PRO A 306 1.36 19.41 14.06
CA PRO A 306 2.79 19.66 14.21
C PRO A 306 3.49 18.32 14.27
N VAL A 307 4.52 18.15 13.47
CA VAL A 307 5.52 17.10 13.68
C VAL A 307 6.16 17.41 15.02
N GLU A 308 5.77 16.74 16.11
CA GLU A 308 6.54 16.74 17.34
C GLU A 308 7.93 16.20 17.00
N SER A 309 8.85 17.13 16.72
CA SER A 309 10.27 16.85 16.73
C SER A 309 10.64 16.52 18.16
N SER A 310 10.78 15.26 18.49
CA SER A 310 11.50 14.81 19.66
C SER A 310 12.98 15.14 19.45
N ALA A 311 13.33 16.41 19.68
CA ALA A 311 14.71 16.81 19.88
C ALA A 311 15.17 16.21 21.21
N PRO A 312 16.34 15.56 21.27
CA PRO A 312 16.89 15.07 22.52
C PRO A 312 17.19 16.28 23.42
N LYS A 313 16.63 16.28 24.64
CA LYS A 313 17.01 17.21 25.69
C LYS A 313 18.43 16.89 26.16
N GLY A 314 19.41 17.34 25.43
CA GLY A 314 20.79 17.41 25.86
C GLY A 314 21.06 18.82 26.36
N GLY A 315 21.09 18.97 27.68
CA GLY A 315 21.57 20.19 28.31
C GLY A 315 23.06 20.35 28.06
N TYR A 316 23.44 21.37 27.31
CA TYR A 316 24.82 21.83 27.27
C TYR A 316 24.98 22.90 28.35
N GLU A 317 25.73 22.58 29.42
CA GLU A 317 26.28 23.58 30.32
C GLU A 317 27.24 24.50 29.55
N GLN A 318 26.93 25.77 29.53
CA GLN A 318 27.86 26.78 29.04
C GLN A 318 29.04 26.92 30.04
N ILE A 319 30.22 26.48 29.62
CA ILE A 319 31.48 26.81 30.31
C ILE A 319 31.84 28.22 29.87
N LYS A 320 31.77 29.17 30.85
CA LYS A 320 32.33 30.49 30.70
C LYS A 320 33.86 30.40 30.73
N PHE A 321 34.49 30.93 29.70
CA PHE A 321 35.89 31.28 29.73
C PHE A 321 36.01 32.72 30.18
N ASP A 322 36.64 32.95 31.35
CA ASP A 322 37.14 34.25 31.79
C ASP A 322 38.43 34.58 31.02
N LEU A 323 38.46 35.78 30.42
CA LEU A 323 39.60 36.61 30.22
C LEU A 323 39.20 38.03 30.44
#